data_f5e3ea81755de66a23d4f7da0aa42739
#
_entry.id   f5e3ea81755de66a23d4f7da0aa42739
#
_cell.length_a   1.000
_cell.length_b   1.000
_cell.length_c   1.000
_cell.angle_alpha   90.00
_cell.angle_beta   90.00
_cell.angle_gamma   90.00
#
_symmetry.space_group_name_H-M   'P 1'
#
loop_
_entity.id
_entity.type
_entity.pdbx_description
1 polymer ?
#
loop_
_entity_poly.entity_id
_entity_poly.type
_entity_poly.pdbx_seq_one_letter_code
_entity_poly.pdbx_strand_id
1 'polypeptide(L)'
;FDIDERCNAKLSVIQPPLVLAGSHDPLLDWSLRESGSGIATFFDGSLDGLSRLAEGKAIACGMHVYESERDDWNTEHIGQAMHGMPVVLIEWAVRQQGLIVAPGNPKRFEGIEDLRRGTFVPRQAQAGSYILLQHLLEKQGIDPASLEMLATPARSEHDVALSVADGKADAGFGIEAVARQNRLGFVPIFQERYDLAIWRRDYFEPPLQAVLAFSNTAQFAERAKELGGYDVSGCGTVRMNGA
;
A
#
# COMPACT_ATOMS: atom_id res chain seq x y z
N PHE A 1 -37.05 -36.67 -30.48
CA PHE A 1 -36.15 -36.83 -29.34
C PHE A 1 -35.41 -35.53 -29.15
N ASP A 2 -35.87 -34.79 -28.20
CA ASP A 2 -35.44 -33.44 -27.85
C ASP A 2 -34.22 -33.52 -26.93
N ILE A 3 -33.03 -33.22 -27.44
CA ILE A 3 -31.76 -33.21 -26.68
C ILE A 3 -31.27 -31.77 -26.43
N ASP A 4 -32.03 -30.74 -26.75
CA ASP A 4 -31.54 -29.35 -26.81
C ASP A 4 -31.88 -28.44 -25.63
N GLU A 5 -32.54 -28.95 -24.59
CA GLU A 5 -32.95 -28.06 -23.44
C GLU A 5 -32.12 -28.17 -22.18
N ARG A 6 -31.02 -28.95 -22.12
CA ARG A 6 -30.25 -29.13 -20.89
C ARG A 6 -28.84 -28.52 -20.85
N CYS A 7 -28.42 -27.79 -21.86
CA CYS A 7 -27.09 -27.15 -21.92
C CYS A 7 -27.08 -25.64 -21.71
N ASN A 8 -28.18 -25.03 -21.36
CA ASN A 8 -28.23 -23.59 -21.00
C ASN A 8 -28.24 -23.37 -19.48
N ALA A 9 -27.46 -24.13 -18.73
CA ALA A 9 -27.01 -23.65 -17.44
C ALA A 9 -26.08 -22.47 -17.73
N LYS A 10 -26.60 -21.25 -17.68
CA LYS A 10 -25.78 -20.03 -17.57
C LYS A 10 -24.86 -20.26 -16.38
N LEU A 11 -23.61 -20.61 -16.66
CA LEU A 11 -22.53 -20.37 -15.72
C LEU A 11 -22.60 -18.86 -15.44
N SER A 12 -23.29 -18.49 -14.37
CA SER A 12 -23.19 -17.14 -13.83
C SER A 12 -21.72 -17.01 -13.42
N VAL A 13 -20.92 -16.44 -14.28
CA VAL A 13 -19.57 -16.00 -13.94
C VAL A 13 -19.80 -15.01 -12.82
N ILE A 14 -19.57 -15.44 -11.58
CA ILE A 14 -19.62 -14.55 -10.42
C ILE A 14 -18.53 -13.52 -10.71
N GLN A 15 -18.94 -12.34 -11.14
CA GLN A 15 -17.99 -11.23 -11.28
C GLN A 15 -17.53 -10.87 -9.87
N PRO A 16 -16.22 -10.68 -9.66
CA PRO A 16 -15.75 -10.20 -8.37
C PRO A 16 -16.41 -8.86 -8.06
N PRO A 17 -16.63 -8.55 -6.80
CA PRO A 17 -17.14 -7.24 -6.41
C PRO A 17 -16.19 -6.16 -6.90
N LEU A 18 -16.73 -5.02 -7.32
CA LEU A 18 -15.95 -3.87 -7.77
C LEU A 18 -15.27 -3.20 -6.57
N VAL A 19 -14.24 -3.88 -6.05
CA VAL A 19 -13.50 -3.51 -4.83
C VAL A 19 -12.01 -3.50 -5.14
N LEU A 20 -11.32 -2.45 -4.71
CA LEU A 20 -9.88 -2.40 -4.57
C LEU A 20 -9.53 -2.63 -3.10
N ALA A 21 -8.75 -3.67 -2.84
CA ALA A 21 -8.30 -4.06 -1.51
C ALA A 21 -6.83 -3.66 -1.28
N GLY A 22 -6.29 -3.93 -0.11
CA GLY A 22 -4.87 -3.84 0.18
C GLY A 22 -4.46 -2.73 1.12
N SER A 23 -3.29 -2.18 0.92
CA SER A 23 -2.76 -1.10 1.73
C SER A 23 -3.39 0.24 1.31
N HIS A 24 -3.71 1.07 2.30
CA HIS A 24 -4.21 2.42 2.05
C HIS A 24 -3.09 3.30 1.46
N ASP A 25 -3.46 4.07 0.44
CA ASP A 25 -2.63 5.13 -0.12
C ASP A 25 -3.47 6.39 -0.34
N PRO A 26 -3.09 7.56 0.21
CA PRO A 26 -3.88 8.80 0.11
C PRO A 26 -4.10 9.28 -1.33
N LEU A 27 -3.10 9.10 -2.20
CA LEU A 27 -3.20 9.52 -3.60
C LEU A 27 -4.13 8.59 -4.38
N LEU A 28 -4.06 7.28 -4.13
CA LEU A 28 -4.94 6.29 -4.74
C LEU A 28 -6.39 6.47 -4.28
N ASP A 29 -6.61 6.60 -2.98
CA ASP A 29 -7.96 6.77 -2.41
C ASP A 29 -8.64 8.04 -2.97
N TRP A 30 -7.88 9.14 -3.07
CA TRP A 30 -8.36 10.36 -3.71
C TRP A 30 -8.66 10.15 -5.21
N SER A 31 -7.75 9.47 -5.95
CA SER A 31 -7.91 9.22 -7.38
C SER A 31 -9.11 8.34 -7.72
N LEU A 32 -9.42 7.35 -6.86
CA LEU A 32 -10.60 6.49 -7.02
C LEU A 32 -11.90 7.30 -6.96
N ARG A 33 -11.96 8.34 -6.11
CA ARG A 33 -13.11 9.24 -6.02
C ARG A 33 -13.20 10.20 -7.21
N GLU A 34 -12.09 10.87 -7.55
CA GLU A 34 -12.06 11.89 -8.59
C GLU A 34 -12.23 11.32 -10.00
N SER A 35 -11.75 10.11 -10.25
CA SER A 35 -11.90 9.44 -11.55
C SER A 35 -13.34 9.00 -11.87
N GLY A 36 -14.24 9.00 -10.87
CA GLY A 36 -15.61 8.49 -11.04
C GLY A 36 -15.67 6.99 -11.34
N SER A 37 -14.63 6.23 -10.96
CA SER A 37 -14.50 4.79 -11.27
C SER A 37 -15.59 3.91 -10.66
N GLY A 38 -16.23 4.37 -9.57
CA GLY A 38 -17.21 3.59 -8.81
C GLY A 38 -16.60 2.42 -8.02
N ILE A 39 -15.27 2.29 -7.98
CA ILE A 39 -14.57 1.24 -7.24
C ILE A 39 -14.66 1.54 -5.75
N ALA A 40 -15.21 0.61 -4.98
CA ALA A 40 -15.18 0.66 -3.52
C ALA A 40 -13.81 0.24 -2.98
N THR A 41 -13.46 0.66 -1.77
CA THR A 41 -12.16 0.36 -1.17
C THR A 41 -12.31 -0.50 0.08
N PHE A 42 -11.33 -1.40 0.29
CA PHE A 42 -11.20 -2.21 1.49
C PHE A 42 -9.72 -2.29 1.90
N PHE A 43 -9.31 -1.39 2.80
CA PHE A 43 -7.91 -1.24 3.18
C PHE A 43 -7.59 -1.90 4.53
N ASP A 44 -7.06 -3.13 4.49
CA ASP A 44 -6.62 -3.89 5.68
C ASP A 44 -5.10 -4.14 5.71
N GLY A 45 -4.40 -3.91 4.59
CA GLY A 45 -2.96 -4.13 4.44
C GLY A 45 -2.62 -4.91 3.17
N SER A 46 -1.33 -4.88 2.79
CA SER A 46 -0.86 -5.44 1.52
C SER A 46 -1.17 -6.94 1.37
N LEU A 47 -0.83 -7.74 2.37
CA LEU A 47 -0.98 -9.19 2.28
C LEU A 47 -2.44 -9.65 2.41
N ASP A 48 -3.23 -8.99 3.26
CA ASP A 48 -4.67 -9.25 3.37
C ASP A 48 -5.38 -8.91 2.05
N GLY A 49 -5.01 -7.79 1.43
CA GLY A 49 -5.52 -7.40 0.12
C GLY A 49 -5.16 -8.38 -0.98
N LEU A 50 -3.92 -8.88 -1.00
CA LEU A 50 -3.47 -9.91 -1.95
C LEU A 50 -4.26 -11.21 -1.79
N SER A 51 -4.53 -11.64 -0.55
CA SER A 51 -5.39 -12.79 -0.27
C SER A 51 -6.81 -12.59 -0.83
N ARG A 52 -7.41 -11.42 -0.61
CA ARG A 52 -8.73 -11.08 -1.16
C ARG A 52 -8.74 -11.07 -2.69
N LEU A 53 -7.68 -10.56 -3.32
CA LEU A 53 -7.51 -10.58 -4.77
C LEU A 53 -7.47 -12.02 -5.27
N ALA A 54 -6.62 -12.88 -4.69
CA ALA A 54 -6.49 -14.29 -5.07
C ALA A 54 -7.80 -15.08 -4.90
N GLU A 55 -8.60 -14.75 -3.88
CA GLU A 55 -9.92 -15.35 -3.62
C GLU A 55 -11.03 -14.79 -4.54
N GLY A 56 -10.74 -13.84 -5.43
CA GLY A 56 -11.72 -13.20 -6.29
C GLY A 56 -12.70 -12.26 -5.55
N LYS A 57 -12.33 -11.79 -4.37
CA LYS A 57 -13.10 -10.84 -3.54
C LYS A 57 -12.76 -9.36 -3.82
N ALA A 58 -11.81 -9.13 -4.72
CA ALA A 58 -11.40 -7.82 -5.20
C ALA A 58 -10.96 -7.91 -6.66
N ILE A 59 -11.01 -6.79 -7.40
CA ILE A 59 -10.52 -6.67 -8.77
C ILE A 59 -9.06 -6.24 -8.81
N ALA A 60 -8.61 -5.55 -7.76
CA ALA A 60 -7.24 -5.04 -7.63
C ALA A 60 -6.82 -5.01 -6.16
N CYS A 61 -5.50 -4.99 -5.95
CA CYS A 61 -4.87 -4.86 -4.64
C CYS A 61 -3.74 -3.85 -4.68
N GLY A 62 -3.79 -2.84 -3.79
CA GLY A 62 -2.68 -1.93 -3.56
C GLY A 62 -1.69 -2.52 -2.57
N MET A 63 -0.39 -2.56 -2.93
CA MET A 63 0.60 -3.23 -2.10
C MET A 63 2.00 -2.62 -2.21
N HIS A 64 2.79 -2.81 -1.13
CA HIS A 64 4.17 -2.31 -1.01
C HIS A 64 4.98 -3.23 -0.08
N VAL A 65 5.08 -4.50 -0.42
CA VAL A 65 5.83 -5.50 0.36
C VAL A 65 7.25 -5.58 -0.19
N TYR A 66 8.22 -5.22 0.64
CA TYR A 66 9.63 -5.26 0.28
C TYR A 66 10.17 -6.70 0.29
N GLU A 67 10.93 -7.06 -0.72
CA GLU A 67 11.55 -8.36 -0.94
C GLU A 67 13.08 -8.22 -0.87
N SER A 68 13.62 -8.36 0.32
CA SER A 68 15.03 -8.04 0.63
C SER A 68 16.06 -8.86 -0.16
N GLU A 69 15.74 -10.10 -0.52
CA GLU A 69 16.64 -10.97 -1.29
C GLU A 69 16.84 -10.49 -2.73
N ARG A 70 15.85 -9.77 -3.27
CA ARG A 70 15.86 -9.27 -4.65
C ARG A 70 16.03 -7.78 -4.76
N ASP A 71 15.98 -7.07 -3.64
CA ASP A 71 15.88 -5.60 -3.61
C ASP A 71 14.75 -5.08 -4.52
N ASP A 72 13.58 -5.73 -4.43
CA ASP A 72 12.41 -5.47 -5.26
C ASP A 72 11.13 -5.47 -4.40
N TRP A 73 9.98 -5.32 -5.03
CA TRP A 73 8.68 -5.15 -4.38
C TRP A 73 7.65 -6.10 -4.97
N ASN A 74 6.86 -6.74 -4.11
CA ASN A 74 5.59 -7.38 -4.40
C ASN A 74 5.61 -8.63 -5.30
N THR A 75 6.62 -8.80 -6.17
CA THR A 75 6.62 -9.77 -7.27
C THR A 75 6.63 -11.22 -6.78
N GLU A 76 7.41 -11.52 -5.74
CA GLU A 76 7.50 -12.87 -5.17
C GLU A 76 6.21 -13.24 -4.46
N HIS A 77 5.66 -12.33 -3.64
CA HIS A 77 4.40 -12.55 -2.92
C HIS A 77 3.24 -12.82 -3.89
N ILE A 78 3.18 -12.06 -5.01
CA ILE A 78 2.18 -12.30 -6.05
C ILE A 78 2.43 -13.65 -6.73
N GLY A 79 3.69 -13.97 -7.06
CA GLY A 79 4.05 -15.23 -7.67
C GLY A 79 3.68 -16.44 -6.81
N GLN A 80 3.77 -16.33 -5.49
CA GLN A 80 3.36 -17.37 -4.56
C GLN A 80 1.84 -17.45 -4.40
N ALA A 81 1.17 -16.32 -4.15
CA ALA A 81 -0.26 -16.28 -3.88
C ALA A 81 -1.13 -16.51 -5.11
N MET A 82 -0.65 -16.11 -6.29
CA MET A 82 -1.40 -16.11 -7.55
C MET A 82 -0.69 -16.89 -8.66
N HIS A 83 0.02 -17.95 -8.28
CA HIS A 83 0.75 -18.79 -9.24
C HIS A 83 -0.17 -19.31 -10.36
N GLY A 84 0.22 -19.07 -11.62
CA GLY A 84 -0.56 -19.49 -12.79
C GLY A 84 -1.87 -18.71 -13.01
N MET A 85 -2.10 -17.65 -12.27
CA MET A 85 -3.28 -16.79 -12.44
C MET A 85 -2.95 -15.57 -13.31
N PRO A 86 -3.91 -15.11 -14.15
CA PRO A 86 -3.70 -13.97 -15.05
C PRO A 86 -3.78 -12.64 -14.29
N VAL A 87 -2.67 -12.26 -13.64
CA VAL A 87 -2.52 -11.02 -12.91
C VAL A 87 -1.50 -10.11 -13.57
N VAL A 88 -1.72 -8.82 -13.54
CA VAL A 88 -0.76 -7.78 -13.92
C VAL A 88 -0.41 -6.93 -12.70
N LEU A 89 0.86 -6.62 -12.52
CA LEU A 89 1.36 -5.69 -11.51
C LEU A 89 1.81 -4.42 -12.21
N ILE A 90 1.23 -3.30 -11.82
CA ILE A 90 1.62 -1.98 -12.35
C ILE A 90 2.10 -1.09 -11.21
N GLU A 91 3.12 -0.30 -11.48
CA GLU A 91 3.56 0.74 -10.57
C GLU A 91 2.50 1.84 -10.44
N TRP A 92 2.18 2.21 -9.22
CA TRP A 92 1.35 3.37 -8.93
C TRP A 92 2.19 4.60 -8.60
N ALA A 93 3.14 4.45 -7.67
CA ALA A 93 4.04 5.51 -7.28
C ALA A 93 5.27 4.97 -6.51
N VAL A 94 6.37 5.69 -6.56
CA VAL A 94 7.41 5.61 -5.55
C VAL A 94 7.06 6.60 -4.43
N ARG A 95 7.18 6.15 -3.16
CA ARG A 95 6.81 6.95 -2.00
C ARG A 95 7.97 7.06 -1.02
N GLN A 96 8.05 8.17 -0.30
CA GLN A 96 9.03 8.33 0.76
C GLN A 96 8.47 7.77 2.06
N GLN A 97 9.09 6.70 2.58
CA GLN A 97 8.88 6.13 3.91
C GLN A 97 9.87 6.72 4.92
N GLY A 98 9.42 6.84 6.17
CA GLY A 98 10.29 7.38 7.22
C GLY A 98 9.62 7.45 8.58
N LEU A 99 10.27 8.16 9.49
CA LEU A 99 9.74 8.37 10.83
C LEU A 99 8.77 9.55 10.84
N ILE A 100 7.54 9.29 11.26
CA ILE A 100 6.54 10.29 11.59
C ILE A 100 6.80 10.69 13.03
N VAL A 101 7.06 11.98 13.29
CA VAL A 101 7.46 12.50 14.60
C VAL A 101 6.64 13.74 14.94
N ALA A 102 6.67 14.16 16.19
CA ALA A 102 6.01 15.40 16.61
C ALA A 102 6.54 16.63 15.84
N PRO A 103 5.73 17.71 15.68
CA PRO A 103 6.17 18.93 15.01
C PRO A 103 7.48 19.47 15.59
N GLY A 104 8.43 19.79 14.70
CA GLY A 104 9.75 20.28 15.10
C GLY A 104 10.71 19.21 15.59
N ASN A 105 10.31 17.92 15.57
CA ASN A 105 11.16 16.79 15.95
C ASN A 105 11.89 16.99 17.30
N PRO A 106 11.18 17.11 18.41
CA PRO A 106 11.78 17.49 19.70
C PRO A 106 12.79 16.46 20.23
N LYS A 107 12.64 15.19 19.84
CA LYS A 107 13.58 14.11 20.17
C LYS A 107 14.80 14.04 19.22
N ARG A 108 14.82 14.86 18.17
CA ARG A 108 15.90 14.93 17.17
C ARG A 108 16.22 13.55 16.57
N PHE A 109 15.18 12.84 16.13
CA PHE A 109 15.36 11.63 15.38
C PHE A 109 15.98 11.98 14.01
N GLU A 110 17.03 11.25 13.60
CA GLU A 110 17.73 11.40 12.33
C GLU A 110 17.72 10.10 11.52
N GLY A 111 17.55 8.95 12.20
CA GLY A 111 17.57 7.62 11.60
C GLY A 111 16.79 6.59 12.43
N ILE A 112 16.77 5.36 11.93
CA ILE A 112 16.09 4.21 12.59
C ILE A 112 16.74 3.89 13.94
N GLU A 113 18.05 4.08 14.08
CA GLU A 113 18.81 3.85 15.32
C GLU A 113 18.32 4.72 16.49
N ASP A 114 17.74 5.86 16.17
CA ASP A 114 17.23 6.79 17.16
C ASP A 114 15.93 6.36 17.83
N LEU A 115 15.26 5.35 17.27
CA LEU A 115 14.05 4.77 17.88
C LEU A 115 14.28 4.26 19.31
N ARG A 116 15.54 3.95 19.67
CA ARG A 116 15.94 3.60 21.05
C ARG A 116 15.75 4.74 22.07
N ARG A 117 15.57 5.98 21.61
CA ARG A 117 15.47 7.17 22.45
C ARG A 117 14.04 7.60 22.78
N GLY A 118 13.05 6.84 22.33
CA GLY A 118 11.65 7.20 22.54
C GLY A 118 10.70 6.05 22.34
N THR A 119 9.43 6.31 22.67
CA THR A 119 8.35 5.35 22.50
C THR A 119 7.89 5.30 21.04
N PHE A 120 7.81 4.11 20.48
CA PHE A 120 7.45 3.86 19.10
C PHE A 120 6.06 3.23 18.99
N VAL A 121 5.25 3.67 18.00
CA VAL A 121 3.99 3.00 17.67
C VAL A 121 4.20 2.04 16.51
N PRO A 122 4.11 0.70 16.73
CA PRO A 122 4.26 -0.28 15.67
C PRO A 122 3.00 -0.38 14.82
N ARG A 123 3.16 -0.89 13.60
CA ARG A 123 2.06 -1.39 12.76
C ARG A 123 1.84 -2.89 13.01
N GLN A 124 0.69 -3.40 12.56
CA GLN A 124 0.42 -4.84 12.56
C GLN A 124 1.40 -5.60 11.66
N ALA A 125 1.68 -6.86 11.98
CA ALA A 125 2.74 -7.66 11.34
C ALA A 125 2.57 -7.84 9.82
N GLN A 126 1.32 -7.81 9.30
CA GLN A 126 1.00 -7.96 7.88
C GLN A 126 1.10 -6.65 7.08
N ALA A 127 1.39 -5.53 7.75
CA ALA A 127 1.54 -4.24 7.08
C ALA A 127 2.89 -4.15 6.36
N GLY A 128 2.90 -3.72 5.10
CA GLY A 128 4.13 -3.55 4.31
C GLY A 128 5.15 -2.64 4.99
N SER A 129 4.70 -1.54 5.61
CA SER A 129 5.57 -0.65 6.39
C SER A 129 6.23 -1.33 7.60
N TYR A 130 5.53 -2.29 8.25
CA TYR A 130 6.13 -3.06 9.34
C TYR A 130 7.20 -4.04 8.84
N ILE A 131 6.92 -4.74 7.74
CA ILE A 131 7.86 -5.66 7.10
C ILE A 131 9.15 -4.92 6.70
N LEU A 132 9.00 -3.75 6.06
CA LEU A 132 10.12 -2.89 5.70
C LEU A 132 10.90 -2.43 6.94
N LEU A 133 10.21 -1.97 8.00
CA LEU A 133 10.86 -1.55 9.24
C LEU A 133 11.68 -2.69 9.87
N GLN A 134 11.14 -3.92 9.93
CA GLN A 134 11.86 -5.08 10.45
C GLN A 134 13.15 -5.33 9.68
N HIS A 135 13.10 -5.29 8.35
CA HIS A 135 14.30 -5.41 7.51
C HIS A 135 15.32 -4.30 7.81
N LEU A 136 14.88 -3.05 7.95
CA LEU A 136 15.77 -1.93 8.24
C LEU A 136 16.42 -2.04 9.64
N LEU A 137 15.67 -2.51 10.63
CA LEU A 137 16.21 -2.78 11.97
C LEU A 137 17.25 -3.91 11.94
N GLU A 138 16.96 -5.02 11.27
CA GLU A 138 17.88 -6.14 11.10
C GLU A 138 19.17 -5.71 10.41
N LYS A 139 19.07 -4.95 9.32
CA LYS A 139 20.22 -4.42 8.58
C LYS A 139 21.14 -3.56 9.44
N GLN A 140 20.58 -2.87 10.43
CA GLN A 140 21.35 -2.06 11.40
C GLN A 140 21.73 -2.81 12.68
N GLY A 141 21.41 -4.10 12.79
CA GLY A 141 21.67 -4.90 13.99
C GLY A 141 20.90 -4.42 15.23
N ILE A 142 19.69 -3.90 15.02
CA ILE A 142 18.82 -3.43 16.09
C ILE A 142 17.80 -4.53 16.41
N ASP A 143 17.86 -5.06 17.64
CA ASP A 143 16.85 -5.98 18.13
C ASP A 143 15.54 -5.20 18.38
N PRO A 144 14.42 -5.56 17.70
CA PRO A 144 13.12 -4.94 17.93
C PRO A 144 12.66 -5.01 19.41
N ALA A 145 13.06 -6.06 20.14
CA ALA A 145 12.75 -6.21 21.56
C ALA A 145 13.45 -5.16 22.46
N SER A 146 14.48 -4.49 21.94
CA SER A 146 15.17 -3.41 22.63
C SER A 146 14.47 -2.04 22.53
N LEU A 147 13.44 -1.93 21.68
CA LEU A 147 12.69 -0.70 21.47
C LEU A 147 11.49 -0.61 22.42
N GLU A 148 11.26 0.57 22.97
CA GLU A 148 10.04 0.85 23.71
C GLU A 148 8.87 1.03 22.76
N MET A 149 7.99 0.03 22.65
CA MET A 149 6.86 0.02 21.74
C MET A 149 5.53 0.09 22.48
N LEU A 150 4.55 0.77 21.87
CA LEU A 150 3.16 0.67 22.34
C LEU A 150 2.66 -0.77 22.21
N ALA A 151 1.94 -1.23 23.25
CA ALA A 151 1.41 -2.60 23.30
C ALA A 151 0.35 -2.88 22.20
N THR A 152 -0.37 -1.85 21.76
CA THR A 152 -1.40 -1.98 20.73
C THR A 152 -0.86 -1.44 19.39
N PRO A 153 -0.67 -2.30 18.37
CA PRO A 153 -0.28 -1.86 17.05
C PRO A 153 -1.34 -0.99 16.38
N ALA A 154 -0.90 0.02 15.64
CA ALA A 154 -1.77 0.85 14.81
C ALA A 154 -2.30 0.04 13.61
N ARG A 155 -3.59 0.20 13.27
CA ARG A 155 -4.24 -0.51 12.16
C ARG A 155 -4.03 0.17 10.81
N SER A 156 -3.82 1.47 10.81
CA SER A 156 -3.57 2.28 9.62
C SER A 156 -2.38 3.22 9.84
N GLU A 157 -1.82 3.77 8.79
CA GLU A 157 -0.79 4.82 8.90
C GLU A 157 -1.38 6.11 9.51
N HIS A 158 -2.67 6.34 9.31
CA HIS A 158 -3.36 7.45 9.99
C HIS A 158 -3.40 7.26 11.51
N ASP A 159 -3.64 6.03 12.01
CA ASP A 159 -3.57 5.73 13.45
C ASP A 159 -2.16 5.92 14.01
N VAL A 160 -1.12 5.63 13.18
CA VAL A 160 0.28 5.95 13.54
C VAL A 160 0.42 7.45 13.76
N ALA A 161 -0.02 8.25 12.79
CA ALA A 161 0.06 9.70 12.87
C ALA A 161 -0.72 10.25 14.06
N LEU A 162 -1.93 9.75 14.32
CA LEU A 162 -2.72 10.14 15.50
C LEU A 162 -2.03 9.79 16.82
N SER A 163 -1.39 8.62 16.92
CA SER A 163 -0.66 8.23 18.14
C SER A 163 0.50 9.19 18.43
N VAL A 164 1.17 9.68 17.40
CA VAL A 164 2.23 10.69 17.53
C VAL A 164 1.63 12.07 17.84
N ALA A 165 0.55 12.48 17.16
CA ALA A 165 -0.11 13.75 17.37
C ALA A 165 -0.65 13.90 18.81
N ASP A 166 -1.20 12.80 19.36
CA ASP A 166 -1.71 12.73 20.73
C ASP A 166 -0.59 12.63 21.80
N GLY A 167 0.68 12.53 21.40
CA GLY A 167 1.81 12.34 22.30
C GLY A 167 1.85 10.97 23.00
N LYS A 168 1.13 9.97 22.48
CA LYS A 168 1.17 8.58 22.96
C LYS A 168 2.47 7.88 22.56
N ALA A 169 3.01 8.25 21.40
CA ALA A 169 4.30 7.80 20.90
C ALA A 169 5.14 8.99 20.44
N ASP A 170 6.47 8.86 20.56
CA ASP A 170 7.42 9.85 20.07
C ASP A 170 7.66 9.73 18.57
N ALA A 171 7.53 8.51 18.04
CA ALA A 171 7.70 8.21 16.61
C ALA A 171 6.81 7.05 16.15
N GLY A 172 6.54 7.04 14.85
CA GLY A 172 5.98 5.91 14.12
C GLY A 172 6.59 5.82 12.74
N PHE A 173 6.40 4.71 12.01
CA PHE A 173 6.93 4.51 10.67
C PHE A 173 5.81 4.53 9.65
N GLY A 174 5.94 5.35 8.61
CA GLY A 174 4.93 5.52 7.57
C GLY A 174 5.37 6.50 6.49
N ILE A 175 4.46 6.86 5.57
CA ILE A 175 4.77 7.73 4.44
C ILE A 175 4.72 9.23 4.78
N GLU A 176 5.52 10.02 4.07
CA GLU A 176 5.60 11.47 4.24
C GLU A 176 4.23 12.16 4.09
N ALA A 177 3.41 11.70 3.13
CA ALA A 177 2.09 12.25 2.88
C ALA A 177 1.19 12.21 4.14
N VAL A 178 1.23 11.12 4.89
CA VAL A 178 0.45 10.98 6.13
C VAL A 178 0.95 11.92 7.22
N ALA A 179 2.27 12.07 7.35
CA ALA A 179 2.84 13.05 8.29
C ALA A 179 2.39 14.48 7.94
N ARG A 180 2.47 14.87 6.66
CA ARG A 180 2.06 16.20 6.19
C ARG A 180 0.56 16.46 6.40
N GLN A 181 -0.30 15.50 6.06
CA GLN A 181 -1.75 15.63 6.26
C GLN A 181 -2.11 15.87 7.73
N ASN A 182 -1.32 15.32 8.65
CA ASN A 182 -1.52 15.48 10.11
C ASN A 182 -0.67 16.60 10.71
N ARG A 183 0.04 17.41 9.89
CA ARG A 183 0.91 18.52 10.32
C ARG A 183 2.01 18.07 11.29
N LEU A 184 2.51 16.87 11.11
CA LEU A 184 3.60 16.27 11.89
C LEU A 184 4.96 16.49 11.21
N GLY A 185 6.03 16.29 11.96
CA GLY A 185 7.39 16.22 11.43
C GLY A 185 7.63 14.88 10.73
N PHE A 186 8.60 14.87 9.83
CA PHE A 186 8.98 13.68 9.09
C PHE A 186 10.49 13.57 8.93
N VAL A 187 11.02 12.37 9.13
CA VAL A 187 12.44 12.04 8.90
C VAL A 187 12.49 10.99 7.80
N PRO A 188 12.96 11.32 6.59
CA PRO A 188 12.99 10.40 5.46
C PRO A 188 14.01 9.27 5.69
N ILE A 189 13.61 8.02 5.45
CA ILE A 189 14.46 6.84 5.68
C ILE A 189 14.65 6.01 4.42
N PHE A 190 13.58 5.72 3.67
CA PHE A 190 13.61 4.78 2.57
C PHE A 190 12.62 5.18 1.46
N GLN A 191 12.97 4.86 0.21
CA GLN A 191 12.01 4.98 -0.91
C GLN A 191 11.39 3.63 -1.16
N GLU A 192 10.07 3.57 -1.16
CA GLU A 192 9.30 2.36 -1.44
C GLU A 192 8.55 2.48 -2.75
N ARG A 193 8.32 1.33 -3.41
CA ARG A 193 7.42 1.25 -4.56
C ARG A 193 6.05 0.72 -4.12
N TYR A 194 5.03 1.47 -4.41
CA TYR A 194 3.64 1.07 -4.25
C TYR A 194 3.07 0.67 -5.60
N ASP A 195 2.57 -0.55 -5.69
CA ASP A 195 2.06 -1.13 -6.92
C ASP A 195 0.57 -1.51 -6.79
N LEU A 196 -0.10 -1.67 -7.92
CA LEU A 196 -1.43 -2.25 -8.05
C LEU A 196 -1.33 -3.63 -8.71
N ALA A 197 -1.65 -4.69 -7.98
CA ALA A 197 -1.89 -6.01 -8.53
C ALA A 197 -3.34 -6.08 -9.00
N ILE A 198 -3.56 -6.46 -10.26
CA ILE A 198 -4.87 -6.35 -10.92
C ILE A 198 -5.15 -7.64 -11.67
N TRP A 199 -6.36 -8.19 -11.57
CA TRP A 199 -6.78 -9.24 -12.51
C TRP A 199 -6.68 -8.74 -13.94
N ARG A 200 -5.97 -9.47 -14.83
CA ARG A 200 -5.74 -9.03 -16.21
C ARG A 200 -7.02 -8.70 -16.96
N ARG A 201 -8.11 -9.44 -16.72
CA ARG A 201 -9.43 -9.16 -17.31
C ARG A 201 -9.96 -7.79 -16.88
N ASP A 202 -9.82 -7.47 -15.57
CA ASP A 202 -10.39 -6.26 -14.98
C ASP A 202 -9.55 -5.02 -15.33
N TYR A 203 -8.26 -5.23 -15.71
CA TYR A 203 -7.37 -4.14 -16.15
C TYR A 203 -7.96 -3.36 -17.32
N PHE A 204 -8.63 -4.03 -18.27
CA PHE A 204 -9.21 -3.40 -19.46
C PHE A 204 -10.64 -2.90 -19.27
N GLU A 205 -11.22 -3.14 -18.10
CA GLU A 205 -12.59 -2.72 -17.82
C GLU A 205 -12.70 -1.22 -17.49
N PRO A 206 -13.83 -0.57 -17.84
CA PRO A 206 -14.00 0.87 -17.66
C PRO A 206 -13.66 1.42 -16.28
N PRO A 207 -13.99 0.76 -15.15
CA PRO A 207 -13.66 1.30 -13.83
C PRO A 207 -12.17 1.50 -13.59
N LEU A 208 -11.32 0.51 -13.92
CA LEU A 208 -9.88 0.65 -13.77
C LEU A 208 -9.28 1.56 -14.84
N GLN A 209 -9.79 1.52 -16.06
CA GLN A 209 -9.35 2.43 -17.11
C GLN A 209 -9.63 3.90 -16.75
N ALA A 210 -10.72 4.20 -16.05
CA ALA A 210 -10.99 5.56 -15.55
C ALA A 210 -9.91 6.03 -14.56
N VAL A 211 -9.48 5.17 -13.63
CA VAL A 211 -8.40 5.47 -12.65
C VAL A 211 -7.07 5.68 -13.38
N LEU A 212 -6.73 4.80 -14.33
CA LEU A 212 -5.47 4.88 -15.08
C LEU A 212 -5.44 6.10 -16.02
N ALA A 213 -6.57 6.44 -16.64
CA ALA A 213 -6.66 7.67 -17.43
C ALA A 213 -6.51 8.91 -16.55
N PHE A 214 -7.12 8.90 -15.35
CA PHE A 214 -7.00 9.99 -14.39
C PHE A 214 -5.56 10.16 -13.90
N SER A 215 -4.81 9.08 -13.67
CA SER A 215 -3.41 9.15 -13.24
C SER A 215 -2.46 9.80 -14.24
N ASN A 216 -2.89 9.98 -15.50
CA ASN A 216 -2.14 10.68 -16.54
C ASN A 216 -2.49 12.18 -16.63
N THR A 217 -3.29 12.73 -15.72
CA THR A 217 -3.71 14.14 -15.74
C THR A 217 -2.75 15.03 -14.96
N ALA A 218 -2.73 16.33 -15.31
CA ALA A 218 -2.00 17.32 -14.53
C ALA A 218 -2.52 17.43 -13.09
N GLN A 219 -3.83 17.26 -12.89
CA GLN A 219 -4.47 17.28 -11.57
C GLN A 219 -3.91 16.20 -10.65
N PHE A 220 -3.70 14.98 -11.17
CA PHE A 220 -3.06 13.90 -10.43
C PHE A 220 -1.62 14.23 -10.01
N ALA A 221 -0.81 14.73 -10.96
CA ALA A 221 0.58 15.11 -10.69
C ALA A 221 0.68 16.26 -9.66
N GLU A 222 -0.22 17.23 -9.73
CA GLU A 222 -0.32 18.34 -8.77
C GLU A 222 -0.66 17.79 -7.38
N ARG A 223 -1.65 16.90 -7.28
CA ARG A 223 -2.05 16.29 -6.01
C ARG A 223 -0.92 15.48 -5.38
N ALA A 224 -0.15 14.74 -6.16
CA ALA A 224 1.02 14.01 -5.68
C ALA A 224 2.06 14.98 -5.03
N LYS A 225 2.31 16.15 -5.65
CA LYS A 225 3.20 17.19 -5.09
C LYS A 225 2.64 17.79 -3.79
N GLU A 226 1.34 18.10 -3.75
CA GLU A 226 0.69 18.64 -2.54
C GLU A 226 0.80 17.68 -1.35
N LEU A 227 0.56 16.39 -1.59
CA LEU A 227 0.70 15.35 -0.58
C LEU A 227 2.14 15.21 -0.08
N GLY A 228 3.12 15.34 -0.98
CA GLY A 228 4.54 15.22 -0.71
C GLY A 228 5.03 13.80 -0.59
N GLY A 229 6.31 13.60 -0.87
CA GLY A 229 6.96 12.28 -0.80
C GLY A 229 6.56 11.31 -1.91
N TYR A 230 5.93 11.76 -3.00
CA TYR A 230 5.56 10.95 -4.15
C TYR A 230 6.43 11.25 -5.37
N ASP A 231 6.88 10.19 -6.04
CA ASP A 231 7.29 10.22 -7.44
C ASP A 231 6.32 9.35 -8.25
N VAL A 232 5.60 9.99 -9.17
CA VAL A 232 4.59 9.35 -10.02
C VAL A 232 5.07 9.19 -11.47
N SER A 233 6.34 9.45 -11.74
CA SER A 233 6.90 9.37 -13.11
C SER A 233 6.83 7.97 -13.71
N GLY A 234 6.84 6.93 -12.87
CA GLY A 234 6.71 5.52 -13.27
C GLY A 234 5.26 5.00 -13.25
N CYS A 235 4.26 5.85 -12.95
CA CYS A 235 2.87 5.41 -12.85
C CYS A 235 2.39 4.70 -14.13
N GLY A 236 1.76 3.52 -13.99
CA GLY A 236 1.29 2.70 -15.09
C GLY A 236 2.33 1.77 -15.70
N THR A 237 3.61 1.84 -15.28
CA THR A 237 4.64 0.90 -15.75
C THR A 237 4.31 -0.53 -15.30
N VAL A 238 4.29 -1.46 -16.24
CA VAL A 238 4.08 -2.88 -15.94
C VAL A 238 5.34 -3.46 -15.30
N ARG A 239 5.25 -3.94 -14.06
CA ARG A 239 6.33 -4.56 -13.30
C ARG A 239 6.30 -6.08 -13.38
N MET A 240 5.11 -6.67 -13.49
CA MET A 240 4.95 -8.10 -13.72
C MET A 240 3.70 -8.35 -14.58
N ASN A 241 3.77 -9.35 -15.45
CA ASN A 241 2.63 -9.84 -16.21
C ASN A 241 2.63 -11.37 -16.09
N GLY A 242 1.88 -11.85 -15.10
CA GLY A 242 1.76 -13.28 -14.80
C GLY A 242 1.07 -14.06 -15.92
N ALA A 243 1.36 -15.36 -16.00
CA ALA A 243 0.83 -16.24 -17.04
C ALA A 243 -0.65 -16.57 -16.80
#